data_853a670a6fd0914cb1d664838fc09ccb
#
_entry.id   853a670a6fd0914cb1d664838fc09ccb
#
_cell.length_a   1.000
_cell.length_b   1.000
_cell.length_c   1.000
_cell.angle_alpha   90.00
_cell.angle_beta   90.00
_cell.angle_gamma   90.00
#
_symmetry.space_group_name_H-M   'P 1'
#
loop_
_entity.id
_entity.type
_entity.pdbx_description
1 polymer ?
#
loop_
_entity_poly.entity_id
_entity_poly.type
_entity_poly.pdbx_seq_one_letter_code
_entity_poly.pdbx_strand_id
1 'polypeptide(L)'
;YTDRASVFGVPIEGGIPERGIYMARLTSHWMAKTNIVVPNHFKAFIQETNDLNQFLKEGESFQLPENLAGRCLVYKKIEPLEADFEVWGYLTGPAWKEYSETGNVFGHPQISGLLQSQCIPGSILVAFTTDAEGNRKQLSDDELVELTGPKLLEDIKSAYVRLYNDIQRALRVNGKFIVAHMKLIFGKDRKKAYIADDILTPD
;
A
#
# COMPACT_ATOMS: atom_id res chain seq x y z
N TYR A 1 6.55 0.23 -14.19
CA TYR A 1 5.99 1.60 -14.03
C TYR A 1 6.06 2.39 -15.32
N THR A 2 5.08 3.26 -15.56
CA THR A 2 4.96 4.05 -16.78
C THR A 2 4.85 5.54 -16.46
N ASP A 3 5.08 6.37 -17.48
CA ASP A 3 4.89 7.83 -17.38
C ASP A 3 3.43 8.25 -17.56
N ARG A 4 2.54 7.30 -17.89
CA ARG A 4 1.10 7.55 -18.00
C ARG A 4 0.54 7.99 -16.66
N ALA A 5 -0.27 9.02 -16.69
CA ALA A 5 -0.97 9.55 -15.54
C ALA A 5 -2.38 9.99 -15.93
N SER A 6 -3.28 10.02 -14.97
CA SER A 6 -4.61 10.56 -15.13
C SER A 6 -4.98 11.44 -13.94
N VAL A 7 -5.85 12.42 -14.16
CA VAL A 7 -6.41 13.25 -13.10
C VAL A 7 -7.93 13.13 -13.18
N PHE A 8 -8.56 12.69 -12.10
CA PHE A 8 -9.99 12.38 -12.04
C PHE A 8 -10.47 11.44 -13.18
N GLY A 9 -9.65 10.45 -13.52
CA GLY A 9 -9.96 9.50 -14.60
C GLY A 9 -9.70 10.01 -16.01
N VAL A 10 -9.28 11.26 -16.19
CA VAL A 10 -8.91 11.84 -17.49
C VAL A 10 -7.41 11.65 -17.74
N PRO A 11 -7.00 10.91 -18.78
CA PRO A 11 -5.60 10.72 -19.10
C PRO A 11 -4.91 12.06 -19.42
N ILE A 12 -3.70 12.23 -18.88
CA ILE A 12 -2.81 13.35 -19.27
C ILE A 12 -2.13 12.96 -20.59
N GLU A 13 -2.34 13.75 -21.63
CA GLU A 13 -1.70 13.55 -22.93
C GLU A 13 -0.17 13.65 -22.79
N GLY A 14 0.55 12.66 -23.34
CA GLY A 14 2.00 12.55 -23.20
C GLY A 14 2.49 12.03 -21.84
N GLY A 15 1.61 11.96 -20.85
CA GLY A 15 1.98 11.52 -19.48
C GLY A 15 2.84 12.55 -18.75
N ILE A 16 3.50 12.10 -17.68
CA ILE A 16 4.46 12.88 -16.89
C ILE A 16 5.84 12.28 -17.11
N PRO A 17 6.78 13.02 -17.75
CA PRO A 17 8.12 12.50 -18.04
C PRO A 17 8.82 11.96 -16.78
N GLU A 18 9.49 10.82 -16.90
CA GLU A 18 10.24 10.13 -15.84
C GLU A 18 9.42 9.67 -14.62
N ARG A 19 8.09 9.89 -14.60
CA ARG A 19 7.24 9.42 -13.48
C ARG A 19 7.48 7.95 -13.18
N GLY A 20 7.54 7.09 -14.19
CA GLY A 20 7.77 5.66 -14.01
C GLY A 20 9.10 5.34 -13.33
N ILE A 21 10.17 6.10 -13.61
CA ILE A 21 11.48 5.93 -12.98
C ILE A 21 11.41 6.33 -11.50
N TYR A 22 10.83 7.49 -11.20
CA TYR A 22 10.72 7.95 -9.82
C TYR A 22 9.82 7.03 -8.98
N MET A 23 8.71 6.55 -9.54
CA MET A 23 7.82 5.60 -8.87
C MET A 23 8.54 4.29 -8.56
N ALA A 24 9.26 3.71 -9.51
CA ALA A 24 10.02 2.48 -9.31
C ALA A 24 11.09 2.63 -8.22
N ARG A 25 11.82 3.76 -8.22
CA ARG A 25 12.82 4.07 -7.20
C ARG A 25 12.21 4.26 -5.82
N LEU A 26 11.11 4.99 -5.74
CA LEU A 26 10.38 5.24 -4.48
C LEU A 26 9.88 3.94 -3.88
N THR A 27 9.19 3.12 -4.70
CA THR A 27 8.70 1.80 -4.28
C THR A 27 9.84 0.91 -3.80
N SER A 28 10.91 0.78 -4.61
CA SER A 28 12.04 -0.09 -4.23
C SER A 28 12.69 0.34 -2.90
N HIS A 29 12.82 1.66 -2.67
CA HIS A 29 13.35 2.19 -1.42
C HIS A 29 12.47 1.80 -0.21
N TRP A 30 11.16 2.04 -0.29
CA TRP A 30 10.25 1.74 0.80
C TRP A 30 10.08 0.25 1.01
N MET A 31 9.99 -0.56 -0.05
CA MET A 31 9.91 -2.01 0.06
C MET A 31 11.15 -2.61 0.74
N ALA A 32 12.35 -2.16 0.37
CA ALA A 32 13.59 -2.60 1.02
C ALA A 32 13.65 -2.18 2.49
N LYS A 33 13.32 -0.92 2.79
CA LYS A 33 13.38 -0.35 4.13
C LYS A 33 12.38 -0.98 5.10
N THR A 34 11.17 -1.29 4.62
CA THR A 34 10.07 -1.79 5.46
C THR A 34 10.05 -3.31 5.63
N ASN A 35 10.83 -4.04 4.84
CA ASN A 35 10.87 -5.51 4.87
C ASN A 35 11.28 -6.10 6.23
N ILE A 36 11.98 -5.34 7.06
CA ILE A 36 12.34 -5.73 8.43
C ILE A 36 11.16 -5.63 9.40
N VAL A 37 10.19 -4.77 9.10
CA VAL A 37 8.99 -4.57 9.92
C VAL A 37 7.90 -5.55 9.52
N VAL A 38 7.61 -5.61 8.21
CA VAL A 38 6.64 -6.51 7.60
C VAL A 38 7.25 -7.12 6.35
N PRO A 39 7.30 -8.45 6.22
CA PRO A 39 7.73 -9.08 4.99
C PRO A 39 6.91 -8.60 3.80
N ASN A 40 7.58 -8.35 2.68
CA ASN A 40 6.91 -7.98 1.44
C ASN A 40 7.39 -8.86 0.28
N HIS A 41 6.70 -8.77 -0.84
CA HIS A 41 6.97 -9.60 -2.02
C HIS A 41 8.11 -9.09 -2.90
N PHE A 42 8.69 -7.94 -2.60
CA PHE A 42 9.77 -7.33 -3.38
C PHE A 42 11.03 -8.18 -3.39
N LYS A 43 11.67 -8.28 -4.56
CA LYS A 43 12.91 -9.03 -4.79
C LYS A 43 14.03 -8.13 -5.29
N ALA A 44 13.77 -7.35 -6.32
CA ALA A 44 14.79 -6.50 -6.92
C ALA A 44 14.20 -5.33 -7.69
N PHE A 45 14.99 -4.29 -7.81
CA PHE A 45 14.81 -3.18 -8.73
C PHE A 45 15.74 -3.38 -9.93
N ILE A 46 15.20 -3.38 -11.14
CA ILE A 46 15.93 -3.61 -12.39
C ILE A 46 16.40 -2.26 -12.91
N GLN A 47 17.71 -2.02 -12.80
CA GLN A 47 18.34 -0.78 -13.24
C GLN A 47 18.91 -0.90 -14.65
N GLU A 48 19.46 -2.07 -14.98
CA GLU A 48 20.08 -2.35 -16.27
C GLU A 48 19.34 -3.47 -17.00
N THR A 49 19.52 -3.53 -18.31
CA THR A 49 18.78 -4.46 -19.19
C THR A 49 19.02 -5.94 -18.88
N ASN A 50 20.17 -6.28 -18.34
CA ASN A 50 20.55 -7.66 -18.02
C ASN A 50 20.28 -8.07 -16.56
N ASP A 51 19.88 -7.15 -15.71
CA ASP A 51 19.64 -7.44 -14.27
C ASP A 51 18.57 -8.51 -14.05
N LEU A 52 17.65 -8.67 -15.01
CA LEU A 52 16.59 -9.64 -14.93
C LEU A 52 17.09 -11.09 -15.03
N ASN A 53 18.24 -11.32 -15.69
CA ASN A 53 18.73 -12.66 -15.99
C ASN A 53 19.01 -13.48 -14.72
N GLN A 54 19.34 -12.85 -13.59
CA GLN A 54 19.54 -13.53 -12.31
C GLN A 54 18.28 -14.20 -11.74
N PHE A 55 17.10 -13.89 -12.27
CA PHE A 55 15.82 -14.45 -11.86
C PHE A 55 15.26 -15.48 -12.86
N LEU A 56 15.93 -15.69 -13.97
CA LEU A 56 15.56 -16.67 -14.98
C LEU A 56 16.10 -18.05 -14.63
N LYS A 57 15.56 -19.07 -15.26
CA LYS A 57 16.08 -20.44 -15.14
C LYS A 57 17.43 -20.58 -15.83
N GLU A 58 18.20 -21.57 -15.41
CA GLU A 58 19.47 -21.89 -16.04
C GLU A 58 19.28 -22.14 -17.55
N GLY A 59 20.07 -21.45 -18.37
CA GLY A 59 20.00 -21.52 -19.84
C GLY A 59 18.99 -20.55 -20.48
N GLU A 60 18.17 -19.87 -19.69
CA GLU A 60 17.31 -18.80 -20.20
C GLU A 60 18.03 -17.44 -20.11
N SER A 61 17.80 -16.58 -21.09
CA SER A 61 18.26 -15.20 -21.08
C SER A 61 17.17 -14.27 -21.62
N PHE A 62 17.07 -13.08 -21.05
CA PHE A 62 16.13 -12.08 -21.51
C PHE A 62 16.80 -10.70 -21.43
N GLN A 63 16.80 -10.00 -22.53
CA GLN A 63 17.24 -8.61 -22.57
C GLN A 63 16.03 -7.69 -22.45
N LEU A 64 15.96 -6.99 -21.33
CA LEU A 64 14.91 -6.00 -21.13
C LEU A 64 15.09 -4.85 -22.14
N PRO A 65 14.03 -4.37 -22.80
CA PRO A 65 14.10 -3.16 -23.62
C PRO A 65 14.66 -1.97 -22.81
N GLU A 66 15.56 -1.20 -23.42
CA GLU A 66 16.26 -0.09 -22.74
C GLU A 66 15.31 0.92 -22.09
N ASN A 67 14.18 1.20 -22.73
CA ASN A 67 13.15 2.11 -22.21
C ASN A 67 12.43 1.60 -20.96
N LEU A 68 12.63 0.34 -20.57
CA LEU A 68 12.08 -0.26 -19.34
C LEU A 68 13.13 -0.37 -18.24
N ALA A 69 14.41 -0.18 -18.51
CA ALA A 69 15.44 -0.10 -17.49
C ALA A 69 15.14 1.07 -16.50
N GLY A 70 15.31 0.82 -15.21
CA GLY A 70 14.96 1.79 -14.17
C GLY A 70 13.46 1.96 -13.89
N ARG A 71 12.59 1.15 -14.53
CA ARG A 71 11.12 1.20 -14.39
C ARG A 71 10.50 -0.09 -13.90
N CYS A 72 11.29 -1.16 -13.80
CA CYS A 72 10.82 -2.52 -13.51
C CYS A 72 11.24 -2.96 -12.12
N LEU A 73 10.33 -3.63 -11.43
CA LEU A 73 10.57 -4.31 -10.16
C LEU A 73 10.27 -5.79 -10.33
N VAL A 74 11.02 -6.63 -9.63
CA VAL A 74 10.78 -8.08 -9.56
C VAL A 74 10.14 -8.39 -8.23
N TYR A 75 9.05 -9.13 -8.28
CA TYR A 75 8.28 -9.55 -7.13
C TYR A 75 8.22 -11.07 -7.03
N LYS A 76 8.20 -11.58 -5.79
CA LYS A 76 7.81 -12.96 -5.52
C LYS A 76 6.32 -13.12 -5.81
N LYS A 77 5.95 -14.17 -6.56
CA LYS A 77 4.54 -14.52 -6.73
C LYS A 77 3.97 -15.01 -5.40
N ILE A 78 2.94 -14.35 -4.93
CA ILE A 78 2.17 -14.70 -3.73
C ILE A 78 0.69 -14.66 -4.05
N GLU A 79 -0.14 -15.25 -3.22
CA GLU A 79 -1.60 -15.21 -3.34
C GLU A 79 -2.11 -13.94 -2.64
N PRO A 80 -2.64 -12.94 -3.37
CA PRO A 80 -3.19 -11.74 -2.73
C PRO A 80 -4.47 -12.08 -1.97
N LEU A 81 -4.72 -11.34 -0.89
CA LEU A 81 -6.01 -11.34 -0.21
C LEU A 81 -6.97 -10.42 -0.98
N GLU A 82 -8.24 -10.81 -1.06
CA GLU A 82 -9.28 -10.01 -1.73
C GLU A 82 -9.81 -8.91 -0.79
N ALA A 83 -8.89 -8.15 -0.20
CA ALA A 83 -9.20 -7.04 0.67
C ALA A 83 -8.12 -5.97 0.63
N ASP A 84 -8.56 -4.72 0.56
CA ASP A 84 -7.76 -3.51 0.76
C ASP A 84 -7.73 -3.18 2.25
N PHE A 85 -6.56 -3.20 2.87
CA PHE A 85 -6.39 -2.78 4.26
C PHE A 85 -5.98 -1.31 4.31
N GLU A 86 -6.64 -0.53 5.14
CA GLU A 86 -6.39 0.90 5.28
C GLU A 86 -6.14 1.30 6.73
N VAL A 87 -5.09 2.10 6.96
CA VAL A 87 -4.86 2.78 8.23
C VAL A 87 -5.12 4.26 8.07
N TRP A 88 -6.01 4.77 8.91
CA TRP A 88 -6.39 6.16 8.97
C TRP A 88 -5.83 6.80 10.24
N GLY A 89 -4.95 7.77 10.08
CA GLY A 89 -4.37 8.51 11.20
C GLY A 89 -4.89 9.93 11.35
N TYR A 90 -5.68 10.41 10.38
CA TYR A 90 -6.20 11.77 10.37
C TYR A 90 -7.63 11.81 9.81
N LEU A 91 -8.43 12.78 10.32
CA LEU A 91 -9.81 13.02 9.90
C LEU A 91 -9.84 13.74 8.55
N THR A 92 -9.60 13.00 7.47
CA THR A 92 -9.62 13.51 6.09
C THR A 92 -10.63 12.74 5.25
N GLY A 93 -11.10 13.32 4.14
CA GLY A 93 -11.99 12.66 3.19
C GLY A 93 -13.18 11.95 3.84
N PRO A 94 -13.40 10.64 3.55
CA PRO A 94 -14.53 9.88 4.09
C PRO A 94 -14.50 9.75 5.61
N ALA A 95 -13.32 9.67 6.25
CA ALA A 95 -13.20 9.62 7.70
C ALA A 95 -13.74 10.88 8.37
N TRP A 96 -13.45 12.07 7.81
CA TRP A 96 -14.02 13.32 8.30
C TRP A 96 -15.51 13.40 8.05
N LYS A 97 -15.98 12.99 6.87
CA LYS A 97 -17.41 13.02 6.53
C LYS A 97 -18.23 12.24 7.55
N GLU A 98 -17.88 10.99 7.80
CA GLU A 98 -18.59 10.16 8.77
C GLU A 98 -18.50 10.72 10.19
N TYR A 99 -17.28 11.14 10.62
CA TYR A 99 -17.11 11.72 11.96
C TYR A 99 -17.98 12.95 12.17
N SER A 100 -18.04 13.85 11.21
CA SER A 100 -18.84 15.08 11.33
C SER A 100 -20.36 14.84 11.43
N GLU A 101 -20.82 13.70 10.88
CA GLU A 101 -22.24 13.33 10.88
C GLU A 101 -22.63 12.46 12.09
N THR A 102 -21.73 11.58 12.54
CA THR A 102 -22.08 10.51 13.49
C THR A 102 -21.21 10.47 14.74
N GLY A 103 -20.07 11.15 14.76
CA GLY A 103 -19.05 11.02 15.80
C GLY A 103 -18.19 9.75 15.68
N ASN A 104 -18.42 8.93 14.65
CA ASN A 104 -17.67 7.70 14.38
C ASN A 104 -16.72 7.87 13.20
N VAL A 105 -15.74 7.00 13.10
CA VAL A 105 -14.89 6.84 11.92
C VAL A 105 -14.88 5.36 11.55
N PHE A 106 -15.46 5.02 10.41
CA PHE A 106 -15.66 3.65 9.94
C PHE A 106 -16.30 2.73 11.00
N GLY A 107 -17.35 3.26 11.67
CA GLY A 107 -18.04 2.57 12.74
C GLY A 107 -17.34 2.61 14.12
N HIS A 108 -16.12 3.15 14.22
CA HIS A 108 -15.40 3.26 15.49
C HIS A 108 -15.68 4.60 16.19
N PRO A 109 -16.31 4.62 17.39
CA PRO A 109 -16.59 5.84 18.13
C PRO A 109 -15.32 6.65 18.43
N GLN A 110 -15.38 7.96 18.24
CA GLN A 110 -14.29 8.87 18.52
C GLN A 110 -14.68 9.86 19.62
N ILE A 111 -13.66 10.48 20.25
CA ILE A 111 -13.89 11.60 21.18
C ILE A 111 -14.55 12.76 20.44
N SER A 112 -15.44 13.48 21.12
CA SER A 112 -16.10 14.64 20.55
C SER A 112 -15.16 15.85 20.41
N GLY A 113 -15.45 16.74 19.47
CA GLY A 113 -14.73 18.00 19.29
C GLY A 113 -13.46 17.93 18.45
N LEU A 114 -13.21 16.82 17.75
CA LEU A 114 -12.13 16.75 16.77
C LEU A 114 -12.46 17.62 15.56
N LEU A 115 -11.43 18.24 15.00
CA LEU A 115 -11.53 19.09 13.81
C LEU A 115 -11.13 18.36 12.55
N GLN A 116 -11.56 18.88 11.41
CA GLN A 116 -11.11 18.40 10.11
C GLN A 116 -9.58 18.42 10.01
N SER A 117 -9.00 17.38 9.45
CA SER A 117 -7.55 17.15 9.33
C SER A 117 -6.82 16.97 10.66
N GLN A 118 -7.52 16.84 11.77
CA GLN A 118 -6.91 16.50 13.05
C GLN A 118 -6.50 15.03 13.11
N CYS A 119 -5.44 14.74 13.87
CA CYS A 119 -4.99 13.39 14.15
C CYS A 119 -6.06 12.59 14.89
N ILE A 120 -6.33 11.38 14.44
CA ILE A 120 -7.19 10.42 15.12
C ILE A 120 -6.39 9.77 16.26
N PRO A 121 -6.86 9.82 17.52
CA PRO A 121 -6.20 9.14 18.62
C PRO A 121 -6.14 7.62 18.36
N GLY A 122 -4.92 7.08 18.22
CA GLY A 122 -4.72 5.63 18.09
C GLY A 122 -4.83 5.08 16.69
N SER A 123 -4.94 5.88 15.65
CA SER A 123 -5.18 5.48 14.24
C SER A 123 -6.20 4.33 14.09
N ILE A 124 -6.92 4.26 13.02
CA ILE A 124 -7.95 3.25 12.77
C ILE A 124 -7.53 2.37 11.61
N LEU A 125 -7.55 1.06 11.81
CA LEU A 125 -7.36 0.07 10.75
C LEU A 125 -8.72 -0.49 10.36
N VAL A 126 -9.01 -0.43 9.07
CA VAL A 126 -10.20 -1.00 8.45
C VAL A 126 -9.82 -1.75 7.17
N ALA A 127 -10.71 -2.60 6.70
CA ALA A 127 -10.51 -3.28 5.43
C ALA A 127 -11.78 -3.20 4.57
N PHE A 128 -11.56 -3.16 3.26
CA PHE A 128 -12.64 -3.08 2.29
C PHE A 128 -12.46 -4.15 1.21
N THR A 129 -13.54 -4.64 0.68
CA THR A 129 -13.57 -5.34 -0.60
C THR A 129 -14.21 -4.47 -1.66
N THR A 130 -13.87 -4.71 -2.91
CA THR A 130 -14.46 -4.01 -4.06
C THR A 130 -15.03 -5.06 -5.00
N ASP A 131 -16.30 -4.94 -5.33
CA ASP A 131 -16.96 -5.85 -6.28
C ASP A 131 -16.59 -5.55 -7.73
N ALA A 132 -17.09 -6.36 -8.67
CA ALA A 132 -16.81 -6.19 -10.09
C ALA A 132 -17.40 -4.89 -10.68
N GLU A 133 -18.41 -4.34 -10.05
CA GLU A 133 -19.06 -3.07 -10.40
C GLU A 133 -18.35 -1.85 -9.81
N GLY A 134 -17.32 -2.06 -8.95
CA GLY A 134 -16.54 -1.00 -8.32
C GLY A 134 -17.11 -0.49 -6.99
N ASN A 135 -18.17 -1.13 -6.46
CA ASN A 135 -18.70 -0.75 -5.16
C ASN A 135 -17.80 -1.26 -4.03
N ARG A 136 -17.49 -0.39 -3.10
CA ARG A 136 -16.69 -0.73 -1.92
C ARG A 136 -17.59 -1.10 -0.74
N LYS A 137 -17.25 -2.21 -0.08
CA LYS A 137 -17.88 -2.68 1.15
C LYS A 137 -16.83 -2.80 2.25
N GLN A 138 -17.09 -2.19 3.41
CA GLN A 138 -16.27 -2.43 4.59
C GLN A 138 -16.50 -3.85 5.11
N LEU A 139 -15.41 -4.54 5.42
CA LEU A 139 -15.45 -5.87 6.00
C LEU A 139 -15.52 -5.80 7.52
N SER A 140 -16.38 -6.61 8.11
CA SER A 140 -16.41 -6.84 9.55
C SER A 140 -15.24 -7.68 10.02
N ASP A 141 -14.98 -7.70 11.32
CA ASP A 141 -13.93 -8.56 11.89
C ASP A 141 -14.21 -10.06 11.64
N ASP A 142 -15.46 -10.48 11.66
CA ASP A 142 -15.85 -11.88 11.36
C ASP A 142 -15.56 -12.25 9.90
N GLU A 143 -15.91 -11.38 8.94
CA GLU A 143 -15.61 -11.58 7.52
C GLU A 143 -14.09 -11.59 7.27
N LEU A 144 -13.33 -10.76 7.99
CA LEU A 144 -11.86 -10.77 7.91
C LEU A 144 -11.26 -12.05 8.49
N VAL A 145 -11.81 -12.58 9.58
CA VAL A 145 -11.41 -13.88 10.15
C VAL A 145 -11.71 -15.01 9.17
N GLU A 146 -12.86 -14.99 8.50
CA GLU A 146 -13.22 -15.96 7.48
C GLU A 146 -12.24 -15.94 6.30
N LEU A 147 -11.86 -14.74 5.83
CA LEU A 147 -10.96 -14.54 4.70
C LEU A 147 -9.51 -14.98 5.01
N THR A 148 -9.02 -14.71 6.22
CA THR A 148 -7.59 -14.83 6.55
C THR A 148 -7.31 -15.92 7.58
N GLY A 149 -8.28 -16.24 8.42
CA GLY A 149 -8.08 -16.95 9.69
C GLY A 149 -7.57 -16.01 10.80
N PRO A 150 -7.86 -16.35 12.07
CA PRO A 150 -7.65 -15.44 13.19
C PRO A 150 -6.17 -15.06 13.39
N LYS A 151 -5.26 -16.03 13.23
CA LYS A 151 -3.82 -15.80 13.46
C LYS A 151 -3.22 -14.87 12.40
N LEU A 152 -3.55 -15.09 11.11
CA LEU A 152 -3.02 -14.25 10.03
C LEU A 152 -3.57 -12.81 10.13
N LEU A 153 -4.84 -12.65 10.50
CA LEU A 153 -5.45 -11.35 10.73
C LEU A 153 -4.76 -10.58 11.85
N GLU A 154 -4.47 -11.23 12.98
CA GLU A 154 -3.74 -10.63 14.09
C GLU A 154 -2.36 -10.16 13.66
N ASP A 155 -1.63 -11.00 12.92
CA ASP A 155 -0.30 -10.68 12.39
C ASP A 155 -0.38 -9.47 11.43
N ILE A 156 -1.37 -9.41 10.53
CA ILE A 156 -1.61 -8.28 9.62
C ILE A 156 -1.92 -7.00 10.40
N LYS A 157 -2.90 -7.05 11.32
CA LYS A 157 -3.31 -5.88 12.11
C LYS A 157 -2.12 -5.29 12.89
N SER A 158 -1.38 -6.13 13.61
CA SER A 158 -0.21 -5.71 14.39
C SER A 158 0.90 -5.14 13.51
N ALA A 159 1.23 -5.84 12.44
CA ALA A 159 2.30 -5.45 11.53
C ALA A 159 1.98 -4.14 10.81
N TYR A 160 0.75 -3.95 10.35
CA TYR A 160 0.36 -2.78 9.58
C TYR A 160 0.34 -1.50 10.41
N VAL A 161 -0.21 -1.55 11.63
CA VAL A 161 -0.18 -0.38 12.54
C VAL A 161 1.26 0.02 12.87
N ARG A 162 2.13 -0.96 13.13
CA ARG A 162 3.56 -0.70 13.37
C ARG A 162 4.24 -0.08 12.15
N LEU A 163 3.99 -0.62 10.95
CA LEU A 163 4.52 -0.10 9.69
C LEU A 163 4.09 1.35 9.47
N TYR A 164 2.79 1.64 9.62
CA TYR A 164 2.26 2.99 9.48
C TYR A 164 2.96 3.98 10.42
N ASN A 165 3.12 3.63 11.70
CA ASN A 165 3.78 4.47 12.68
C ASN A 165 5.26 4.72 12.36
N ASP A 166 5.98 3.70 11.88
CA ASP A 166 7.39 3.83 11.50
C ASP A 166 7.56 4.72 10.26
N ILE A 167 6.68 4.58 9.26
CA ILE A 167 6.65 5.44 8.08
C ILE A 167 6.31 6.88 8.46
N GLN A 168 5.30 7.11 9.27
CA GLN A 168 4.91 8.43 9.77
C GLN A 168 6.10 9.11 10.46
N ARG A 169 6.80 8.39 11.35
CA ARG A 169 7.97 8.90 12.05
C ARG A 169 9.08 9.28 11.07
N ALA A 170 9.41 8.38 10.13
CA ALA A 170 10.47 8.61 9.16
C ALA A 170 10.21 9.83 8.27
N LEU A 171 8.98 9.96 7.76
CA LEU A 171 8.61 11.06 6.89
C LEU A 171 8.48 12.39 7.63
N ARG A 172 7.99 12.37 8.87
CA ARG A 172 7.85 13.56 9.68
C ARG A 172 9.20 14.19 10.06
N VAL A 173 10.17 13.33 10.45
CA VAL A 173 11.50 13.77 10.85
C VAL A 173 12.32 14.24 9.64
N ASN A 174 12.33 13.48 8.56
CA ASN A 174 13.24 13.72 7.44
C ASN A 174 12.62 14.62 6.34
N GLY A 175 11.32 14.56 6.13
CA GLY A 175 10.66 15.23 5.00
C GLY A 175 9.58 16.24 5.38
N LYS A 176 9.20 16.31 6.66
CA LYS A 176 8.05 17.10 7.15
C LYS A 176 6.73 16.74 6.45
N PHE A 177 6.61 15.48 5.99
CA PHE A 177 5.39 14.96 5.40
C PHE A 177 4.53 14.29 6.45
N ILE A 178 3.22 14.35 6.25
CA ILE A 178 2.21 13.66 7.05
C ILE A 178 1.53 12.64 6.14
N VAL A 179 1.54 11.37 6.55
CA VAL A 179 0.74 10.33 5.90
C VAL A 179 -0.62 10.31 6.59
N ALA A 180 -1.60 10.95 6.00
CA ALA A 180 -2.93 11.03 6.59
C ALA A 180 -3.65 9.67 6.60
N HIS A 181 -3.42 8.88 5.56
CA HIS A 181 -4.01 7.58 5.32
C HIS A 181 -3.05 6.75 4.47
N MET A 182 -3.08 5.45 4.64
CA MET A 182 -2.29 4.50 3.84
C MET A 182 -3.13 3.26 3.55
N LYS A 183 -3.14 2.85 2.28
CA LYS A 183 -3.78 1.63 1.81
C LYS A 183 -2.72 0.61 1.41
N LEU A 184 -2.95 -0.65 1.74
CA LEU A 184 -2.10 -1.77 1.31
C LEU A 184 -2.94 -3.02 1.04
N ILE A 185 -2.51 -3.80 0.06
CA ILE A 185 -2.98 -5.16 -0.16
C ILE A 185 -2.00 -6.11 0.51
N PHE A 186 -2.52 -7.06 1.26
CA PHE A 186 -1.72 -8.18 1.78
C PHE A 186 -1.93 -9.42 0.93
N GLY A 187 -0.95 -10.28 0.94
CA GLY A 187 -1.04 -11.60 0.36
C GLY A 187 -0.49 -12.65 1.32
N LYS A 188 -0.70 -13.90 1.00
CA LYS A 188 -0.20 -15.04 1.78
C LYS A 188 0.73 -15.91 0.94
N ASP A 189 1.76 -16.40 1.60
CA ASP A 189 2.53 -17.53 1.15
C ASP A 189 2.53 -18.56 2.27
N ARG A 190 1.83 -19.68 2.05
CA ARG A 190 1.48 -20.67 3.08
C ARG A 190 0.70 -20.02 4.23
N LYS A 191 1.32 -19.85 5.42
CA LYS A 191 0.71 -19.28 6.63
C LYS A 191 1.28 -17.91 7.01
N LYS A 192 2.08 -17.27 6.14
CA LYS A 192 2.75 -16.02 6.44
C LYS A 192 2.18 -14.88 5.60
N ALA A 193 1.91 -13.75 6.24
CA ALA A 193 1.49 -12.54 5.56
C ALA A 193 2.68 -11.83 4.89
N TYR A 194 2.41 -11.27 3.73
CA TYR A 194 3.33 -10.41 2.99
C TYR A 194 2.56 -9.19 2.48
N ILE A 195 3.22 -8.05 2.42
CA ILE A 195 2.69 -6.93 1.65
C ILE A 195 2.79 -7.30 0.17
N ALA A 196 1.64 -7.22 -0.52
CA ALA A 196 1.45 -7.57 -1.93
C ALA A 196 1.19 -6.34 -2.80
N ASP A 197 1.54 -5.16 -2.30
CA ASP A 197 1.25 -3.88 -2.94
C ASP A 197 2.47 -2.96 -2.83
N ASP A 198 2.47 -1.87 -3.59
CA ASP A 198 3.48 -0.83 -3.52
C ASP A 198 3.29 0.03 -2.26
N ILE A 199 4.39 0.34 -1.59
CA ILE A 199 4.36 1.14 -0.37
C ILE A 199 4.66 2.59 -0.71
N LEU A 200 3.78 3.52 -0.27
CA LEU A 200 3.95 4.96 -0.41
C LEU A 200 4.18 5.45 -1.85
N THR A 201 3.48 4.85 -2.77
CA THR A 201 3.34 5.44 -4.11
C THR A 201 2.28 6.52 -4.05
N PRO A 202 2.61 7.77 -4.40
CA PRO A 202 1.60 8.82 -4.50
C PRO A 202 0.66 8.52 -5.68
N ASP A 203 -0.63 8.62 -5.43
CA ASP A 203 -1.69 8.50 -6.44
C ASP A 203 -1.74 9.74 -7.33
#